data_21d528a4ce0784dc6013433eb68bf6d7
#
_entry.id   21d528a4ce0784dc6013433eb68bf6d7
#
_cell.length_a   1.000
_cell.length_b   1.000
_cell.length_c   1.000
_cell.angle_alpha   90.00
_cell.angle_beta   90.00
_cell.angle_gamma   90.00
#
_symmetry.space_group_name_H-M   'P 1'
#
loop_
_entity.id
_entity.type
_entity.pdbx_description
1 polymer ?
#
loop_
_entity_poly.entity_id
_entity_poly.type
_entity_poly.pdbx_seq_one_letter_code
_entity_poly.pdbx_strand_id
1 'polypeptide(L)'
;MMAEPILITERYEYDYCVEHGFEPLLDIRNFALDIKLRVDIQRELFGHCNYGRGNIPVANQRFFRWIWAHKPHRCEETMRPLPMYSATFCSHILTRGAYPEMAHDPRNINILCFEMHNRWENGDRENMRIYPGNLKIIELLKKEYNSLR
;
A
#
# COMPACT_ATOMS: atom_id res chain seq x y z
N MET A 1 -19.15 19.10 -9.49
CA MET A 1 -19.39 17.64 -9.36
C MET A 1 -18.06 16.91 -9.51
N MET A 2 -17.70 16.10 -8.55
CA MET A 2 -16.48 15.30 -8.64
C MET A 2 -16.72 14.09 -9.54
N ALA A 3 -15.79 13.88 -10.46
CA ALA A 3 -15.84 12.69 -11.31
C ALA A 3 -15.55 11.44 -10.46
N GLU A 4 -16.20 10.32 -10.81
CA GLU A 4 -15.92 9.06 -10.13
C GLU A 4 -14.50 8.60 -10.43
N PRO A 5 -13.82 7.97 -9.46
CA PRO A 5 -12.49 7.40 -9.68
C PRO A 5 -12.53 6.34 -10.79
N ILE A 6 -11.46 6.28 -11.58
CA ILE A 6 -11.32 5.28 -12.65
C ILE A 6 -10.36 4.20 -12.16
N LEU A 7 -10.83 2.93 -12.14
CA LEU A 7 -10.01 1.80 -11.80
C LEU A 7 -8.96 1.56 -12.89
N ILE A 8 -7.69 1.55 -12.50
CA ILE A 8 -6.57 1.39 -13.42
C ILE A 8 -6.23 -0.09 -13.58
N THR A 9 -6.26 -0.57 -14.81
CA THR A 9 -5.81 -1.92 -15.17
C THR A 9 -4.70 -1.90 -16.20
N GLU A 10 -4.57 -0.79 -16.94
CA GLU A 10 -3.57 -0.62 -18.00
C GLU A 10 -2.93 0.77 -17.91
N ARG A 11 -1.70 0.89 -18.43
CA ARG A 11 -0.97 2.16 -18.41
C ARG A 11 -1.73 3.29 -19.08
N TYR A 12 -2.37 3.04 -20.23
CA TYR A 12 -3.08 4.09 -20.93
C TYR A 12 -4.26 4.65 -20.14
N GLU A 13 -4.86 3.84 -19.27
CA GLU A 13 -5.94 4.32 -18.41
C GLU A 13 -5.42 5.30 -17.36
N TYR A 14 -4.23 5.06 -16.83
CA TYR A 14 -3.59 5.99 -15.91
C TYR A 14 -3.28 7.33 -16.61
N ASP A 15 -2.67 7.27 -17.79
CA ASP A 15 -2.33 8.46 -18.56
C ASP A 15 -3.58 9.26 -18.91
N TYR A 16 -4.68 8.59 -19.23
CA TYR A 16 -5.98 9.22 -19.46
C TYR A 16 -6.46 9.97 -18.22
N CYS A 17 -6.35 9.35 -17.05
CA CYS A 17 -6.74 9.98 -15.78
C CYS A 17 -5.93 11.27 -15.53
N VAL A 18 -4.63 11.21 -15.73
CA VAL A 18 -3.75 12.38 -15.56
C VAL A 18 -4.13 13.50 -16.52
N GLU A 19 -4.34 13.16 -17.79
CA GLU A 19 -4.66 14.13 -18.83
C GLU A 19 -6.01 14.82 -18.62
N HIS A 20 -7.01 14.08 -18.14
CA HIS A 20 -8.39 14.57 -18.01
C HIS A 20 -8.82 14.91 -16.59
N GLY A 21 -7.92 14.83 -15.64
CA GLY A 21 -8.20 15.21 -14.24
C GLY A 21 -9.07 14.24 -13.46
N PHE A 22 -9.14 12.97 -13.89
CA PHE A 22 -9.81 11.93 -13.11
C PHE A 22 -8.88 11.36 -12.05
N GLU A 23 -9.46 10.91 -10.94
CA GLU A 23 -8.69 10.23 -9.90
C GLU A 23 -8.39 8.78 -10.33
N PRO A 24 -7.09 8.40 -10.42
CA PRO A 24 -6.75 7.00 -10.68
C PRO A 24 -6.99 6.16 -9.42
N LEU A 25 -7.70 5.06 -9.57
CA LEU A 25 -7.96 4.12 -8.48
C LEU A 25 -7.16 2.85 -8.72
N LEU A 26 -6.18 2.59 -7.86
CA LEU A 26 -5.47 1.32 -7.84
C LEU A 26 -6.28 0.37 -6.96
N ASP A 27 -6.82 -0.68 -7.57
CA ASP A 27 -7.53 -1.70 -6.80
C ASP A 27 -6.55 -2.44 -5.90
N ILE A 28 -6.70 -2.27 -4.60
CA ILE A 28 -5.84 -2.93 -3.63
C ILE A 28 -6.05 -4.45 -3.59
N ARG A 29 -7.13 -4.94 -4.19
CA ARG A 29 -7.47 -6.37 -4.20
C ARG A 29 -7.24 -7.00 -5.56
N ASN A 30 -7.04 -6.22 -6.61
CA ASN A 30 -6.88 -6.72 -7.96
C ASN A 30 -5.41 -7.01 -8.25
N PHE A 31 -5.09 -8.27 -8.46
CA PHE A 31 -3.75 -8.74 -8.75
C PHE A 31 -3.46 -8.86 -10.25
N ALA A 32 -4.42 -8.49 -11.10
CA ALA A 32 -4.26 -8.60 -12.54
C ALA A 32 -3.34 -7.54 -13.15
N LEU A 33 -3.13 -6.43 -12.45
CA LEU A 33 -2.25 -5.37 -12.92
C LEU A 33 -0.79 -5.83 -12.86
N ASP A 34 -0.07 -5.74 -13.99
CA ASP A 34 1.34 -6.10 -14.06
C ASP A 34 2.16 -5.38 -12.99
N ILE A 35 3.04 -6.13 -12.29
CA ILE A 35 3.80 -5.58 -11.16
C ILE A 35 4.70 -4.41 -11.57
N LYS A 36 5.31 -4.47 -12.74
CA LYS A 36 6.16 -3.39 -13.22
C LYS A 36 5.36 -2.11 -13.44
N LEU A 37 4.19 -2.24 -14.04
CA LEU A 37 3.26 -1.13 -14.22
C LEU A 37 2.79 -0.57 -12.89
N ARG A 38 2.46 -1.44 -11.92
CA ARG A 38 2.06 -1.00 -10.57
C ARG A 38 3.15 -0.17 -9.91
N VAL A 39 4.39 -0.63 -9.96
CA VAL A 39 5.52 0.10 -9.36
C VAL A 39 5.70 1.47 -10.02
N ASP A 40 5.61 1.53 -11.34
CA ASP A 40 5.72 2.79 -12.08
C ASP A 40 4.62 3.78 -11.69
N ILE A 41 3.38 3.31 -11.62
CA ILE A 41 2.25 4.15 -11.22
C ILE A 41 2.40 4.61 -9.77
N GLN A 42 2.82 3.75 -8.88
CA GLN A 42 3.05 4.09 -7.48
C GLN A 42 4.11 5.18 -7.34
N ARG A 43 5.18 5.12 -8.12
CA ARG A 43 6.22 6.15 -8.13
C ARG A 43 5.70 7.50 -8.62
N GLU A 44 4.81 7.49 -9.59
CA GLU A 44 4.19 8.72 -10.09
C GLU A 44 3.20 9.31 -9.07
N LEU A 45 2.42 8.47 -8.39
CA LEU A 45 1.44 8.91 -7.39
C LEU A 45 2.09 9.41 -6.10
N PHE A 46 3.09 8.71 -5.61
CA PHE A 46 3.62 8.95 -4.27
C PHE A 46 5.05 9.48 -4.26
N GLY A 47 5.86 9.07 -5.23
CA GLY A 47 7.28 9.34 -5.29
C GLY A 47 8.10 8.06 -5.22
N HIS A 48 9.41 8.19 -5.35
CA HIS A 48 10.33 7.06 -5.32
C HIS A 48 10.38 6.42 -3.92
N CYS A 49 10.36 5.10 -3.90
CA CYS A 49 10.49 4.30 -2.69
C CYS A 49 11.93 3.88 -2.40
N ASN A 50 12.87 4.15 -3.31
CA ASN A 50 14.26 3.76 -3.17
C ASN A 50 15.10 4.88 -2.55
N TYR A 51 15.90 4.55 -1.56
CA TYR A 51 16.81 5.50 -0.93
C TYR A 51 17.76 6.10 -1.97
N GLY A 52 18.01 7.42 -1.86
CA GLY A 52 18.87 8.16 -2.75
C GLY A 52 18.21 8.65 -4.03
N ARG A 53 16.95 8.33 -4.29
CA ARG A 53 16.24 8.69 -5.51
C ARG A 53 15.10 9.69 -5.32
N GLY A 54 15.00 10.31 -4.18
CA GLY A 54 13.93 11.26 -3.94
C GLY A 54 13.71 11.47 -2.45
N ASN A 55 12.63 12.15 -2.13
CA ASN A 55 12.29 12.42 -0.74
C ASN A 55 11.40 11.31 -0.19
N ILE A 56 12.02 10.28 0.39
CA ILE A 56 11.33 9.11 0.95
C ILE A 56 10.30 9.49 2.02
N PRO A 57 10.62 10.38 2.99
CA PRO A 57 9.62 10.79 3.98
C PRO A 57 8.36 11.42 3.35
N VAL A 58 8.51 12.24 2.34
CA VAL A 58 7.37 12.85 1.65
C VAL A 58 6.58 11.80 0.88
N ALA A 59 7.25 10.89 0.19
CA ALA A 59 6.60 9.79 -0.53
C ALA A 59 5.81 8.90 0.42
N ASN A 60 6.38 8.56 1.58
CA ASN A 60 5.70 7.78 2.61
C ASN A 60 4.45 8.50 3.12
N GLN A 61 4.54 9.80 3.38
CA GLN A 61 3.39 10.58 3.86
C GLN A 61 2.26 10.59 2.84
N ARG A 62 2.57 10.78 1.57
CA ARG A 62 1.57 10.74 0.49
C ARG A 62 0.90 9.38 0.41
N PHE A 63 1.68 8.32 0.48
CA PHE A 63 1.18 6.96 0.44
C PHE A 63 0.29 6.65 1.65
N PHE A 64 0.74 6.96 2.87
CA PHE A 64 -0.02 6.67 4.09
C PHE A 64 -1.35 7.42 4.12
N ARG A 65 -1.37 8.67 3.66
CA ARG A 65 -2.62 9.43 3.56
C ARG A 65 -3.56 8.85 2.51
N TRP A 66 -3.00 8.37 1.41
CA TRP A 66 -3.80 7.68 0.38
C TRP A 66 -4.42 6.39 0.95
N ILE A 67 -3.63 5.59 1.67
CA ILE A 67 -4.13 4.37 2.35
C ILE A 67 -5.26 4.72 3.31
N TRP A 68 -5.06 5.74 4.14
CA TRP A 68 -6.08 6.17 5.10
C TRP A 68 -7.38 6.57 4.39
N ALA A 69 -7.27 7.30 3.28
CA ALA A 69 -8.43 7.74 2.51
C ALA A 69 -9.20 6.57 1.85
N HIS A 70 -8.54 5.45 1.59
CA HIS A 70 -9.11 4.34 0.81
C HIS A 70 -9.41 3.08 1.63
N LYS A 71 -9.09 3.05 2.91
CA LYS A 71 -9.37 1.90 3.79
C LYS A 71 -10.28 2.32 4.96
N PRO A 72 -11.05 1.38 5.52
CA PRO A 72 -11.82 1.68 6.72
C PRO A 72 -10.94 2.15 7.88
N HIS A 73 -11.42 3.11 8.65
CA HIS A 73 -10.69 3.70 9.78
C HIS A 73 -10.85 2.86 11.03
N ARG A 74 -10.27 1.68 11.00
CA ARG A 74 -10.28 0.76 12.14
C ARG A 74 -9.08 -0.18 12.07
N CYS A 75 -8.65 -0.66 13.23
CA CYS A 75 -7.59 -1.67 13.32
C CYS A 75 -8.06 -2.98 12.69
N GLU A 76 -7.30 -3.50 11.72
CA GLU A 76 -7.67 -4.75 11.03
C GLU A 76 -7.55 -5.97 11.95
N GLU A 77 -6.74 -5.90 13.00
CA GLU A 77 -6.60 -6.99 13.97
C GLU A 77 -7.71 -6.99 15.03
N THR A 78 -7.92 -5.85 15.69
CA THR A 78 -8.86 -5.74 16.81
C THR A 78 -10.25 -5.27 16.42
N MET A 79 -10.40 -4.73 15.21
CA MET A 79 -11.62 -4.08 14.70
C MET A 79 -11.99 -2.81 15.46
N ARG A 80 -11.09 -2.31 16.33
CA ARG A 80 -11.32 -1.08 17.08
C ARG A 80 -11.34 0.14 16.14
N PRO A 81 -12.31 1.04 16.28
CA PRO A 81 -12.31 2.27 15.48
C PRO A 81 -11.08 3.14 15.75
N LEU A 82 -10.58 3.77 14.69
CA LEU A 82 -9.45 4.71 14.75
C LEU A 82 -9.99 6.06 14.26
N PRO A 83 -10.35 6.98 15.17
CA PRO A 83 -11.09 8.20 14.79
C PRO A 83 -10.24 9.24 14.09
N MET A 84 -8.90 9.19 14.25
CA MET A 84 -8.01 10.20 13.69
C MET A 84 -6.86 9.53 12.95
N TYR A 85 -6.42 10.15 11.86
CA TYR A 85 -5.26 9.69 11.10
C TYR A 85 -3.99 9.74 11.94
N SER A 86 -3.17 8.69 11.78
CA SER A 86 -1.78 8.68 12.22
C SER A 86 -0.97 7.79 11.27
N ALA A 87 0.21 8.25 10.88
CA ALA A 87 1.12 7.46 10.06
C ALA A 87 1.51 6.14 10.73
N THR A 88 1.49 6.09 12.08
CA THR A 88 1.81 4.88 12.83
C THR A 88 0.78 3.78 12.69
N PHE A 89 -0.40 4.08 12.15
CA PHE A 89 -1.43 3.08 11.87
C PHE A 89 -1.16 2.30 10.57
N CYS A 90 -0.27 2.79 9.72
CA CYS A 90 0.07 2.12 8.47
C CYS A 90 1.22 1.14 8.70
N SER A 91 0.87 -0.14 8.76
CA SER A 91 1.83 -1.22 9.04
C SER A 91 2.20 -1.95 7.77
N HIS A 92 3.49 -2.00 7.44
CA HIS A 92 3.99 -2.76 6.30
C HIS A 92 4.00 -4.25 6.60
N ILE A 93 3.46 -5.04 5.67
CA ILE A 93 3.49 -6.51 5.76
C ILE A 93 4.88 -7.02 5.44
N LEU A 94 5.43 -6.65 4.28
CA LEU A 94 6.85 -6.82 3.95
C LEU A 94 7.59 -5.52 4.24
N THR A 95 8.77 -5.62 4.84
CA THR A 95 9.52 -4.44 5.24
C THR A 95 10.02 -3.61 4.06
N ARG A 96 10.02 -2.30 4.22
CA ARG A 96 10.49 -1.35 3.21
C ARG A 96 11.97 -1.55 2.87
N GLY A 97 12.77 -1.88 3.87
CA GLY A 97 14.21 -2.06 3.68
C GLY A 97 14.54 -3.27 2.82
N ALA A 98 13.84 -4.38 3.02
CA ALA A 98 14.07 -5.61 2.27
C ALA A 98 13.37 -5.63 0.90
N TYR A 99 12.23 -4.94 0.77
CA TYR A 99 11.40 -4.96 -0.44
C TYR A 99 10.98 -3.53 -0.83
N PRO A 100 11.94 -2.69 -1.28
CA PRO A 100 11.67 -1.26 -1.53
C PRO A 100 10.54 -1.01 -2.52
N GLU A 101 10.44 -1.80 -3.59
CA GLU A 101 9.42 -1.63 -4.62
C GLU A 101 8.02 -1.96 -4.10
N MET A 102 7.92 -2.67 -2.98
CA MET A 102 6.65 -3.00 -2.33
C MET A 102 6.25 -1.99 -1.24
N ALA A 103 7.11 -1.02 -0.94
CA ALA A 103 6.88 -0.06 0.14
C ALA A 103 5.61 0.75 -0.05
N HIS A 104 5.27 1.10 -1.29
CA HIS A 104 4.10 1.91 -1.62
C HIS A 104 3.03 1.11 -2.38
N ASP A 105 3.04 -0.20 -2.21
CA ASP A 105 1.96 -1.05 -2.74
C ASP A 105 0.84 -1.14 -1.71
N PRO A 106 -0.38 -0.72 -2.08
CA PRO A 106 -1.51 -0.76 -1.12
C PRO A 106 -1.82 -2.15 -0.57
N ARG A 107 -1.45 -3.21 -1.29
CA ARG A 107 -1.63 -4.59 -0.82
C ARG A 107 -0.70 -4.93 0.35
N ASN A 108 0.39 -4.19 0.49
CA ASN A 108 1.44 -4.44 1.48
C ASN A 108 1.20 -3.71 2.81
N ILE A 109 -0.01 -3.21 3.04
CA ILE A 109 -0.33 -2.40 4.23
C ILE A 109 -1.54 -2.96 4.96
N ASN A 110 -1.41 -3.08 6.29
CA ASN A 110 -2.55 -3.20 7.19
C ASN A 110 -2.73 -1.87 7.93
N ILE A 111 -3.97 -1.50 8.20
CA ILE A 111 -4.26 -0.46 9.19
C ILE A 111 -4.32 -1.15 10.55
N LEU A 112 -3.41 -0.78 11.45
CA LEU A 112 -3.32 -1.37 12.78
C LEU A 112 -3.17 -0.26 13.82
N CYS A 113 -3.81 -0.44 14.99
CA CYS A 113 -3.50 0.42 16.13
C CYS A 113 -2.03 0.22 16.53
N PHE A 114 -1.49 1.17 17.28
CA PHE A 114 -0.07 1.16 17.64
C PHE A 114 0.38 -0.17 18.27
N GLU A 115 -0.42 -0.71 19.19
CA GLU A 115 -0.09 -1.96 19.86
C GLU A 115 -0.02 -3.14 18.89
N MET A 116 -0.94 -3.21 17.94
CA MET A 116 -0.96 -4.31 16.96
C MET A 116 0.10 -4.13 15.89
N HIS A 117 0.43 -2.90 15.51
CA HIS A 117 1.56 -2.60 14.63
C HIS A 117 2.86 -3.10 15.25
N ASN A 118 3.08 -2.79 16.53
CA ASN A 118 4.26 -3.25 17.26
C ASN A 118 4.29 -4.78 17.39
N ARG A 119 3.15 -5.40 17.63
CA ARG A 119 3.05 -6.86 17.71
C ARG A 119 3.39 -7.53 16.38
N TRP A 120 2.95 -6.96 15.25
CA TRP A 120 3.31 -7.49 13.94
C TRP A 120 4.81 -7.41 13.69
N GLU A 121 5.44 -6.30 14.03
CA GLU A 121 6.87 -6.10 13.80
C GLU A 121 7.76 -6.87 14.77
N ASN A 122 7.40 -6.93 16.05
CA ASN A 122 8.29 -7.37 17.12
C ASN A 122 7.72 -8.49 18.00
N GLY A 123 6.48 -8.89 17.80
CA GLY A 123 5.80 -9.85 18.64
C GLY A 123 5.46 -11.17 17.95
N ASP A 124 4.44 -11.82 18.47
CA ASP A 124 3.98 -13.15 18.02
C ASP A 124 2.95 -13.02 16.88
N ARG A 125 3.40 -12.51 15.72
CA ARG A 125 2.53 -12.28 14.58
C ARG A 125 1.76 -13.52 14.13
N GLU A 126 2.31 -14.72 14.34
CA GLU A 126 1.68 -15.97 13.94
C GLU A 126 0.33 -16.22 14.63
N ASN A 127 0.12 -15.62 15.78
CA ASN A 127 -1.13 -15.73 16.55
C ASN A 127 -2.10 -14.59 16.27
N MET A 128 -1.74 -13.65 15.38
CA MET A 128 -2.63 -12.57 15.02
C MET A 128 -3.69 -13.04 14.02
N ARG A 129 -4.89 -12.46 14.15
CA ARG A 129 -6.02 -12.75 13.26
C ARG A 129 -5.68 -12.47 11.79
N ILE A 130 -4.90 -11.42 11.53
CA ILE A 130 -4.51 -11.02 10.18
C ILE A 130 -3.43 -11.92 9.57
N TYR A 131 -2.78 -12.76 10.36
CA TYR A 131 -1.62 -13.53 9.90
C TYR A 131 -1.91 -14.42 8.69
N PRO A 132 -2.99 -15.25 8.68
CA PRO A 132 -3.24 -16.11 7.53
C PRO A 132 -3.44 -15.33 6.22
N GLY A 133 -4.16 -14.21 6.27
CA GLY A 133 -4.33 -13.34 5.11
C GLY A 133 -3.03 -12.69 4.68
N ASN A 134 -2.26 -12.20 5.64
CA ASN A 134 -0.96 -11.59 5.37
C ASN A 134 0.03 -12.58 4.78
N LEU A 135 -0.01 -13.84 5.21
CA LEU A 135 0.87 -14.89 4.67
C LEU A 135 0.66 -15.07 3.17
N LYS A 136 -0.60 -15.05 2.72
CA LYS A 136 -0.92 -15.13 1.29
C LYS A 136 -0.39 -13.92 0.52
N ILE A 137 -0.52 -12.73 1.11
CA ILE A 137 0.01 -11.49 0.52
C ILE A 137 1.54 -11.56 0.45
N ILE A 138 2.21 -12.02 1.49
CA ILE A 138 3.66 -12.18 1.51
C ILE A 138 4.13 -13.08 0.38
N GLU A 139 3.49 -14.23 0.18
CA GLU A 139 3.85 -15.16 -0.88
C GLU A 139 3.69 -14.54 -2.26
N LEU A 140 2.57 -13.85 -2.49
CA LEU A 140 2.29 -13.17 -3.74
C LEU A 140 3.31 -12.05 -4.02
N LEU A 141 3.51 -11.16 -3.05
CA LEU A 141 4.40 -10.00 -3.23
C LEU A 141 5.85 -10.41 -3.40
N LYS A 142 6.31 -11.45 -2.70
CA LYS A 142 7.67 -11.97 -2.91
C LYS A 142 7.86 -12.51 -4.32
N LYS A 143 6.86 -13.22 -4.83
CA LYS A 143 6.89 -13.75 -6.19
C LYS A 143 6.97 -12.61 -7.21
N GLU A 144 6.11 -11.59 -7.05
CA GLU A 144 6.10 -10.42 -7.93
C GLU A 144 7.40 -9.63 -7.82
N TYR A 145 7.90 -9.43 -6.60
CA TYR A 145 9.17 -8.74 -6.36
C TYR A 145 10.33 -9.44 -7.08
N ASN A 146 10.38 -10.76 -7.01
CA ASN A 146 11.42 -11.53 -7.68
C ASN A 146 11.33 -11.40 -9.20
N SER A 147 10.15 -11.23 -9.76
CA SER A 147 9.96 -11.04 -11.19
C SER A 147 10.45 -9.69 -11.71
N LEU A 148 10.68 -8.71 -10.83
CA LEU A 148 11.25 -7.40 -11.18
C LEU A 148 12.75 -7.47 -11.48
N ARG A 149 13.41 -8.57 -11.17
CA ARG A 149 14.88 -8.72 -11.25
C ARG A 149 15.33 -9.54 -12.42
#